data_8043d10a6898a989260cdff89076eee5
#
_entry.id   8043d10a6898a989260cdff89076eee5
#
_cell.length_a   1.000
_cell.length_b   1.000
_cell.length_c   1.000
_cell.angle_alpha   90.00
_cell.angle_beta   90.00
_cell.angle_gamma   90.00
#
_symmetry.space_group_name_H-M   'P 1'
#
loop_
_entity.id
_entity.type
_entity.pdbx_description
1 polymer ?
#
loop_
_entity_poly.entity_id
_entity_poly.type
_entity_poly.pdbx_seq_one_letter_code
_entity_poly.pdbx_strand_id
1 'polypeptide(L)'
;MDFSSEDAFRAGAAALMDNCLSLGLNTVLVQVRPFGDALYRSSLFPWSHLCTGVQGQDPGFDPLDVLLTEAHSRGLSLEAWVNPYRLKSSASLPGTIAPDNLICTHPDWICTAGEGVYLNPAIPEAADYV
;
A
#
# COMPACT_ATOMS: atom_id res chain seq x y z
N MET A 1 -2.66 -10.07 8.19
CA MET A 1 -1.29 -10.46 7.77
C MET A 1 -0.33 -10.09 8.88
N ASP A 2 0.61 -10.95 9.18
CA ASP A 2 1.62 -10.72 10.22
C ASP A 2 2.89 -10.19 9.55
N PHE A 3 3.28 -8.97 9.87
CA PHE A 3 4.48 -8.30 9.31
C PHE A 3 5.71 -8.42 10.24
N SER A 4 5.65 -9.24 11.27
CA SER A 4 6.76 -9.40 12.23
C SER A 4 8.02 -10.02 11.61
N SER A 5 7.87 -10.80 10.55
CA SER A 5 8.96 -11.36 9.73
C SER A 5 8.45 -11.73 8.34
N GLU A 6 9.36 -11.89 7.37
CA GLU A 6 9.02 -12.39 6.04
C GLU A 6 8.36 -13.77 6.10
N ASP A 7 8.88 -14.67 6.92
CA ASP A 7 8.34 -16.03 7.06
C ASP A 7 6.92 -16.03 7.63
N ALA A 8 6.64 -15.21 8.65
CA ALA A 8 5.30 -15.06 9.21
C ALA A 8 4.31 -14.46 8.19
N PHE A 9 4.76 -13.44 7.45
CA PHE A 9 3.98 -12.82 6.39
C PHE A 9 3.70 -13.82 5.25
N ARG A 10 4.71 -14.56 4.81
CA ARG A 10 4.62 -15.60 3.77
C ARG A 10 3.65 -16.70 4.16
N ALA A 11 3.72 -17.19 5.39
CA ALA A 11 2.78 -18.20 5.88
C ALA A 11 1.33 -17.70 5.85
N GLY A 12 1.10 -16.45 6.24
CA GLY A 12 -0.23 -15.83 6.15
C GLY A 12 -0.70 -15.63 4.70
N ALA A 13 0.20 -15.23 3.81
CA ALA A 13 -0.08 -15.08 2.38
C ALA A 13 -0.44 -16.43 1.75
N ALA A 14 0.34 -17.48 2.01
CA ALA A 14 0.09 -18.83 1.53
C ALA A 14 -1.29 -19.33 1.95
N ALA A 15 -1.63 -19.21 3.24
CA ALA A 15 -2.94 -19.62 3.76
C ALA A 15 -4.10 -18.85 3.11
N LEU A 16 -3.92 -17.53 2.86
CA LEU A 16 -4.91 -16.71 2.17
C LEU A 16 -5.13 -17.20 0.73
N MET A 17 -4.04 -17.47 -0.01
CA MET A 17 -4.12 -17.92 -1.41
C MET A 17 -4.73 -19.33 -1.50
N ASP A 18 -4.41 -20.23 -0.57
CA ASP A 18 -5.02 -21.56 -0.49
C ASP A 18 -6.53 -21.47 -0.24
N ASN A 19 -6.95 -20.54 0.61
CA ASN A 19 -8.36 -20.28 0.87
C ASN A 19 -9.07 -19.74 -0.38
N CYS A 20 -8.44 -18.80 -1.12
CA CYS A 20 -8.98 -18.31 -2.40
C CYS A 20 -9.20 -19.46 -3.41
N LEU A 21 -8.22 -20.35 -3.54
CA LEU A 21 -8.35 -21.53 -4.41
C LEU A 21 -9.49 -22.46 -3.97
N SER A 22 -9.63 -22.71 -2.68
CA SER A 22 -10.69 -23.58 -2.14
C SER A 22 -12.10 -23.03 -2.45
N LEU A 23 -12.22 -21.72 -2.61
CA LEU A 23 -13.44 -21.01 -2.99
C LEU A 23 -13.64 -20.91 -4.52
N GLY A 24 -12.72 -21.46 -5.32
CA GLY A 24 -12.77 -21.41 -6.78
C GLY A 24 -12.41 -20.05 -7.37
N LEU A 25 -11.73 -19.18 -6.61
CA LEU A 25 -11.25 -17.90 -7.12
C LEU A 25 -9.98 -18.11 -7.97
N ASN A 26 -9.78 -17.25 -8.96
CA ASN A 26 -8.62 -17.28 -9.86
C ASN A 26 -7.84 -15.96 -9.83
N THR A 27 -8.36 -14.93 -9.17
CA THR A 27 -7.77 -13.60 -9.11
C THR A 27 -7.94 -13.01 -7.73
N VAL A 28 -6.91 -12.33 -7.24
CA VAL A 28 -6.93 -11.57 -5.98
C VAL A 28 -6.57 -10.10 -6.27
N LEU A 29 -7.31 -9.18 -5.65
CA LEU A 29 -7.01 -7.75 -5.69
C LEU A 29 -6.33 -7.36 -4.39
N VAL A 30 -5.15 -6.75 -4.48
CA VAL A 30 -4.37 -6.31 -3.32
C VAL A 30 -4.19 -4.80 -3.35
N GLN A 31 -4.62 -4.12 -2.30
CA GLN A 31 -4.38 -2.69 -2.16
C GLN A 31 -2.91 -2.44 -1.80
N VAL A 32 -2.14 -1.99 -2.78
CA VAL A 32 -0.67 -1.83 -2.66
C VAL A 32 -0.24 -0.38 -2.42
N ARG A 33 -1.11 0.60 -2.71
CA ARG A 33 -0.87 2.04 -2.47
C ARG A 33 -2.08 2.68 -1.80
N PRO A 34 -2.20 2.59 -0.48
CA PRO A 34 -3.40 3.09 0.22
C PRO A 34 -3.40 4.60 0.49
N PHE A 35 -2.24 5.25 0.81
CA PHE A 35 -2.18 6.62 1.38
C PHE A 35 -0.97 7.45 0.91
N GLY A 36 -0.66 7.46 -0.36
CA GLY A 36 0.57 8.10 -0.85
C GLY A 36 1.82 7.41 -0.31
N ASP A 37 1.70 6.15 -0.01
CA ASP A 37 2.71 5.22 0.50
C ASP A 37 2.58 3.90 -0.25
N ALA A 38 3.49 2.96 -0.03
CA ALA A 38 3.52 1.70 -0.75
C ALA A 38 3.74 0.49 0.18
N LEU A 39 3.13 -0.65 -0.18
CA LEU A 39 3.40 -1.97 0.41
C LEU A 39 4.46 -2.74 -0.41
N TYR A 40 5.30 -2.02 -1.13
CA TYR A 40 6.40 -2.54 -1.94
C TYR A 40 7.55 -1.55 -1.96
N ARG A 41 8.74 -2.02 -2.32
CA ARG A 41 9.94 -1.16 -2.40
C ARG A 41 9.77 -0.15 -3.52
N SER A 42 9.80 1.14 -3.17
CA SER A 42 9.64 2.26 -4.09
C SER A 42 10.72 3.31 -3.85
N SER A 43 11.15 3.97 -4.92
CA SER A 43 12.00 5.17 -4.84
C SER A 43 11.20 6.47 -4.79
N LEU A 44 9.87 6.38 -4.94
CA LEU A 44 8.96 7.53 -5.01
C LEU A 44 8.06 7.64 -3.77
N PHE A 45 7.72 6.51 -3.15
CA PHE A 45 6.75 6.45 -2.07
C PHE A 45 7.39 5.84 -0.81
N PRO A 46 7.13 6.42 0.38
CA PRO A 46 7.53 5.80 1.64
C PRO A 46 6.84 4.46 1.85
N TRP A 47 7.43 3.60 2.67
CA TRP A 47 6.77 2.39 3.14
C TRP A 47 5.45 2.71 3.85
N SER A 48 4.42 1.93 3.57
CA SER A 48 3.13 2.10 4.25
C SER A 48 3.23 1.76 5.74
N HIS A 49 2.56 2.56 6.55
CA HIS A 49 2.39 2.28 7.98
C HIS A 49 1.69 0.94 8.24
N LEU A 50 0.97 0.40 7.27
CA LEU A 50 0.32 -0.90 7.39
C LEU A 50 1.33 -2.04 7.54
N CYS A 51 2.59 -1.84 7.13
CA CYS A 51 3.65 -2.83 7.25
C CYS A 51 4.20 -2.92 8.69
N THR A 52 4.44 -1.77 9.33
CA THR A 52 5.16 -1.72 10.61
C THR A 52 4.45 -0.93 11.70
N GLY A 53 3.35 -0.26 11.36
CA GLY A 53 2.68 0.73 12.22
C GLY A 53 3.24 2.16 12.06
N VAL A 54 4.39 2.32 11.39
CA VAL A 54 5.06 3.62 11.18
C VAL A 54 5.30 3.82 9.69
N GLN A 55 4.79 4.92 9.12
CA GLN A 55 5.03 5.24 7.72
C GLN A 55 6.50 5.59 7.47
N GLY A 56 7.06 5.05 6.39
CA GLY A 56 8.48 5.22 6.02
C GLY A 56 9.42 4.19 6.65
N GLN A 57 8.96 3.39 7.61
CA GLN A 57 9.77 2.33 8.20
C GLN A 57 9.79 1.10 7.31
N ASP A 58 10.99 0.69 6.88
CA ASP A 58 11.22 -0.53 6.10
C ASP A 58 10.85 -1.77 6.92
N PRO A 59 9.96 -2.66 6.43
CA PRO A 59 9.63 -3.91 7.11
C PRO A 59 10.73 -4.98 7.03
N GLY A 60 11.81 -4.74 6.26
CA GLY A 60 12.93 -5.65 6.06
C GLY A 60 12.72 -6.67 4.93
N PHE A 61 11.57 -6.67 4.27
CA PHE A 61 11.23 -7.50 3.11
C PHE A 61 10.24 -6.76 2.21
N ASP A 62 9.96 -7.28 1.02
CA ASP A 62 8.96 -6.71 0.11
C ASP A 62 7.64 -7.49 0.18
N PRO A 63 6.60 -6.94 0.84
CA PRO A 63 5.31 -7.62 0.98
C PRO A 63 4.63 -7.95 -0.34
N LEU A 64 4.76 -7.08 -1.36
CA LEU A 64 4.15 -7.33 -2.66
C LEU A 64 4.86 -8.47 -3.40
N ASP A 65 6.18 -8.56 -3.33
CA ASP A 65 6.94 -9.66 -3.93
C ASP A 65 6.54 -11.02 -3.32
N VAL A 66 6.38 -11.06 -2.00
CA VAL A 66 5.89 -12.26 -1.30
C VAL A 66 4.48 -12.64 -1.77
N LEU A 67 3.56 -11.67 -1.83
CA LEU A 67 2.19 -11.93 -2.29
C LEU A 67 2.13 -12.40 -3.74
N LEU A 68 2.93 -11.80 -4.64
CA LEU A 68 3.04 -12.22 -6.03
C LEU A 68 3.56 -13.67 -6.14
N THR A 69 4.61 -13.98 -5.40
CA THR A 69 5.19 -15.32 -5.37
C THR A 69 4.17 -16.37 -4.92
N GLU A 70 3.47 -16.10 -3.83
CA GLU A 70 2.47 -17.03 -3.27
C GLU A 70 1.23 -17.18 -4.16
N ALA A 71 0.78 -16.08 -4.81
CA ALA A 71 -0.35 -16.13 -5.75
C ALA A 71 0.03 -16.91 -7.02
N HIS A 72 1.14 -16.54 -7.66
CA HIS A 72 1.55 -17.12 -8.94
C HIS A 72 1.94 -18.59 -8.82
N SER A 73 2.59 -19.01 -7.73
CA SER A 73 2.90 -20.43 -7.48
C SER A 73 1.65 -21.33 -7.41
N ARG A 74 0.49 -20.74 -7.17
CA ARG A 74 -0.81 -21.41 -7.09
C ARG A 74 -1.67 -21.19 -8.34
N GLY A 75 -1.17 -20.48 -9.34
CA GLY A 75 -1.90 -20.15 -10.55
C GLY A 75 -2.97 -19.07 -10.39
N LEU A 76 -2.94 -18.32 -9.30
CA LEU A 76 -3.79 -17.14 -9.09
C LEU A 76 -3.18 -15.92 -9.79
N SER A 77 -4.02 -15.10 -10.42
CA SER A 77 -3.64 -13.75 -10.85
C SER A 77 -3.70 -12.79 -9.65
N LEU A 78 -2.77 -11.83 -9.62
CA LEU A 78 -2.79 -10.74 -8.64
C LEU A 78 -2.92 -9.41 -9.37
N GLU A 79 -3.90 -8.61 -8.96
CA GLU A 79 -4.14 -7.27 -9.47
C GLU A 79 -3.87 -6.23 -8.38
N ALA A 80 -3.11 -5.20 -8.73
CA ALA A 80 -2.75 -4.13 -7.81
C ALA A 80 -3.87 -3.08 -7.73
N TRP A 81 -4.40 -2.85 -6.53
CA TRP A 81 -5.30 -1.74 -6.26
C TRP A 81 -4.50 -0.53 -5.77
N VAL A 82 -4.58 0.56 -6.51
CA VAL A 82 -3.90 1.83 -6.22
C VAL A 82 -4.94 2.90 -5.92
N ASN A 83 -4.73 3.67 -4.85
CA ASN A 83 -5.45 4.92 -4.59
C ASN A 83 -4.52 6.10 -4.96
N PRO A 84 -4.58 6.59 -6.21
CA PRO A 84 -3.58 7.54 -6.70
C PRO A 84 -3.58 8.87 -5.95
N TYR A 85 -4.74 9.39 -5.59
CA TYR A 85 -4.88 10.72 -5.00
C TYR A 85 -5.05 10.74 -3.48
N ARG A 86 -5.40 9.61 -2.85
CA ARG A 86 -5.66 9.58 -1.41
C ARG A 86 -4.38 9.53 -0.61
N LEU A 87 -4.15 10.57 0.22
CA LEU A 87 -3.00 10.66 1.12
C LEU A 87 -3.37 10.35 2.57
N LYS A 88 -4.65 10.62 2.94
CA LYS A 88 -5.16 10.41 4.28
C LYS A 88 -6.65 10.07 4.24
N SER A 89 -7.07 9.03 4.95
CA SER A 89 -8.47 8.84 5.35
C SER A 89 -8.66 9.38 6.76
N SER A 90 -9.87 9.81 7.10
CA SER A 90 -10.19 10.60 8.29
C SER A 90 -9.42 10.26 9.58
N ALA A 91 -9.73 9.22 10.26
CA ALA A 91 -9.29 9.06 11.65
C ALA A 91 -8.14 8.03 11.83
N SER A 92 -7.82 7.25 10.83
CA SER A 92 -7.02 6.03 11.00
C SER A 92 -5.59 6.13 10.50
N LEU A 93 -5.06 7.32 10.40
CA LEU A 93 -3.68 7.46 10.01
C LEU A 93 -2.73 7.25 11.17
N PRO A 94 -1.54 6.74 10.86
CA PRO A 94 -0.47 6.69 11.82
C PRO A 94 -0.25 8.08 12.40
N GLY A 95 0.11 8.15 13.65
CA GLY A 95 0.39 9.41 14.32
C GLY A 95 1.58 10.18 13.72
N THR A 96 2.35 9.54 12.84
CA THR A 96 3.54 10.12 12.19
C THR A 96 3.46 9.92 10.70
N ILE A 97 3.55 11.01 9.94
CA ILE A 97 3.69 11.03 8.49
C ILE A 97 5.18 10.99 8.14
N ALA A 98 5.59 10.17 7.20
CA ALA A 98 6.96 10.12 6.73
C ALA A 98 7.38 11.47 6.10
N PRO A 99 8.62 11.95 6.34
CA PRO A 99 9.07 13.24 5.79
C PRO A 99 9.03 13.34 4.27
N ASP A 100 9.15 12.22 3.58
CA ASP A 100 9.08 12.08 2.11
C ASP A 100 7.67 11.84 1.58
N ASN A 101 6.66 11.79 2.45
CA ASN A 101 5.26 11.76 2.01
C ASN A 101 4.87 13.10 1.37
N LEU A 102 4.02 13.06 0.35
CA LEU A 102 3.56 14.23 -0.40
C LEU A 102 2.88 15.29 0.47
N ILE A 103 2.27 14.92 1.58
CA ILE A 103 1.74 15.88 2.55
C ILE A 103 2.84 16.81 3.09
N CYS A 104 4.05 16.29 3.25
CA CYS A 104 5.21 17.05 3.76
C CYS A 104 5.99 17.74 2.65
N THR A 105 6.14 17.08 1.49
CA THR A 105 7.01 17.57 0.41
C THR A 105 6.32 18.53 -0.55
N HIS A 106 4.99 18.40 -0.73
CA HIS A 106 4.19 19.21 -1.66
C HIS A 106 2.87 19.65 -1.02
N PRO A 107 2.92 20.45 0.06
CA PRO A 107 1.70 20.89 0.74
C PRO A 107 0.79 21.76 -0.12
N ASP A 108 1.31 22.41 -1.15
CA ASP A 108 0.60 23.19 -2.15
C ASP A 108 -0.21 22.33 -3.14
N TRP A 109 0.07 21.03 -3.22
CA TRP A 109 -0.68 20.08 -4.04
C TRP A 109 -1.88 19.47 -3.33
N ILE A 110 -2.08 19.80 -2.07
CA ILE A 110 -3.04 19.13 -1.18
C ILE A 110 -4.40 19.82 -1.22
N CYS A 111 -5.45 19.01 -1.23
CA CYS A 111 -6.81 19.44 -0.93
C CYS A 111 -7.43 18.55 0.14
N THR A 112 -8.46 19.04 0.80
CA THR A 112 -9.21 18.33 1.83
C THR A 112 -10.67 18.14 1.42
N ALA A 113 -11.23 16.97 1.72
CA ALA A 113 -12.65 16.69 1.54
C ALA A 113 -13.15 15.93 2.78
N GLY A 114 -14.02 16.57 3.56
CA GLY A 114 -14.38 16.10 4.89
C GLY A 114 -13.13 16.02 5.78
N GLU A 115 -12.87 14.86 6.35
CA GLU A 115 -11.66 14.61 7.15
C GLU A 115 -10.50 14.03 6.31
N GLY A 116 -10.73 13.73 5.03
CA GLY A 116 -9.73 13.13 4.14
C GLY A 116 -8.79 14.17 3.56
N VAL A 117 -7.54 13.74 3.28
CA VAL A 117 -6.50 14.53 2.61
C VAL A 117 -6.16 13.86 1.28
N TYR A 118 -6.13 14.65 0.23
CA TYR A 118 -5.96 14.17 -1.13
C TYR A 118 -4.99 15.07 -1.90
N LEU A 119 -4.35 14.51 -2.92
CA LEU A 119 -3.75 15.31 -3.98
C LEU A 119 -4.86 15.99 -4.78
N ASN A 120 -4.63 17.25 -5.13
CA ASN A 120 -5.57 18.03 -5.95
C ASN A 120 -5.37 17.69 -7.44
N PRO A 121 -6.31 17.00 -8.09
CA PRO A 121 -6.19 16.63 -9.51
C PRO A 121 -6.26 17.82 -10.48
N ALA A 122 -6.61 19.01 -9.99
CA ALA A 122 -6.59 20.24 -10.80
C ALA A 122 -5.18 20.83 -10.93
N ILE A 123 -4.19 20.31 -10.20
CA ILE A 123 -2.79 20.70 -10.29
C ILE A 123 -2.09 19.71 -11.24
N PRO A 124 -1.61 20.18 -12.43
CA PRO A 124 -1.01 19.30 -13.43
C PRO A 124 0.15 18.47 -12.88
N GLU A 125 1.04 19.08 -12.11
CA GLU A 125 2.20 18.42 -11.52
C GLU A 125 1.80 17.30 -10.55
N ALA A 126 0.70 17.48 -9.80
CA ALA A 126 0.15 16.45 -8.92
C ALA A 126 -0.47 15.30 -9.73
N ALA A 127 -1.09 15.59 -10.86
CA ALA A 127 -1.65 14.58 -11.76
C ALA A 127 -0.54 13.79 -12.47
N ASP A 128 0.53 14.45 -12.88
CA ASP A 128 1.69 13.81 -13.53
C ASP A 128 2.49 12.91 -12.58
N TYR A 129 2.41 13.18 -11.27
CA TYR A 129 3.11 12.41 -10.24
C TYR A 129 2.47 11.02 -9.99
N VAL A 130 1.17 10.87 -10.17
CA VAL A 130 0.42 9.65 -9.81
C VAL A 130 0.31 8.66 -10.95
#